data_f82f7da81b3378f49e5a4dd2515256a2
#
_entry.id   f82f7da81b3378f49e5a4dd2515256a2
#
_cell.length_a   1.000
_cell.length_b   1.000
_cell.length_c   1.000
_cell.angle_alpha   90.00
_cell.angle_beta   90.00
_cell.angle_gamma   90.00
#
_symmetry.space_group_name_H-M   'P 1'
#
loop_
_entity.id
_entity.type
_entity.pdbx_description
1 polymer ?
#
loop_
_entity_poly.entity_id
_entity_poly.type
_entity_poly.pdbx_seq_one_letter_code
_entity_poly.pdbx_strand_id
1 'polypeptide(L)'
;MNECTVLTLNEKLNAENAQLIDVREYAEFAGGRVPGAKSLPLGELEKRSAEFDRAKPVYVMCRTGRRSAEAQKKLTLLGFGSVTNVTGGFEAWKNAGLRTERDRNAPWSPERQVRFTAGLLVLIGVLASVLIHPYSVWLAGFVGAGLVFAAVTDTCAIAMLLAKMPWNKQPTSAACGCGCKTAGGSAATDFQIRESR
;
A
#
# COMPACT_ATOMS: atom_id res chain seq x y z
N MET A 1 -3.35 10.39 -21.94
CA MET A 1 -3.45 9.67 -20.68
C MET A 1 -4.35 10.46 -19.78
N ASN A 2 -5.37 9.83 -19.21
CA ASN A 2 -6.30 10.52 -18.32
C ASN A 2 -5.70 10.59 -16.91
N GLU A 3 -5.78 11.76 -16.29
CA GLU A 3 -5.34 11.99 -14.92
C GLU A 3 -6.45 12.66 -14.12
N CYS A 4 -6.51 12.40 -12.82
CA CYS A 4 -7.42 13.09 -11.92
C CYS A 4 -6.74 13.39 -10.58
N THR A 5 -7.28 14.38 -9.86
CA THR A 5 -6.85 14.70 -8.51
C THR A 5 -7.50 13.75 -7.49
N VAL A 6 -6.98 13.71 -6.28
CA VAL A 6 -7.57 12.91 -5.19
C VAL A 6 -8.96 13.39 -4.77
N LEU A 7 -9.25 14.69 -4.91
CA LEU A 7 -10.57 15.26 -4.62
C LEU A 7 -11.59 14.79 -5.65
N THR A 8 -11.26 14.88 -6.93
CA THR A 8 -12.10 14.37 -8.03
C THR A 8 -12.32 12.86 -7.91
N LEU A 9 -11.29 12.10 -7.52
CA LEU A 9 -11.43 10.67 -7.25
C LEU A 9 -12.44 10.40 -6.15
N ASN A 10 -12.36 11.13 -5.03
CA ASN A 10 -13.28 10.94 -3.89
C ASN A 10 -14.74 11.18 -4.27
N GLU A 11 -15.01 12.19 -5.09
CA GLU A 11 -16.35 12.45 -5.63
C GLU A 11 -16.83 11.29 -6.52
N LYS A 12 -15.98 10.84 -7.43
CA LYS A 12 -16.31 9.78 -8.39
C LYS A 12 -16.48 8.40 -7.75
N LEU A 13 -15.70 8.06 -6.73
CA LEU A 13 -15.88 6.82 -5.98
C LEU A 13 -17.24 6.76 -5.26
N ASN A 14 -17.76 7.92 -4.85
CA ASN A 14 -19.08 7.98 -4.19
C ASN A 14 -20.25 8.00 -5.19
N ALA A 15 -20.06 8.51 -6.41
CA ALA A 15 -21.10 8.71 -7.40
C ALA A 15 -21.15 7.62 -8.49
N GLU A 16 -20.01 7.03 -8.83
CA GLU A 16 -19.87 6.09 -9.95
C GLU A 16 -19.54 4.68 -9.42
N ASN A 17 -20.00 3.64 -10.15
CA ASN A 17 -19.59 2.26 -9.90
C ASN A 17 -18.16 2.03 -10.43
N ALA A 18 -17.22 2.86 -9.99
CA ALA A 18 -15.83 2.87 -10.42
C ALA A 18 -14.99 1.89 -9.61
N GLN A 19 -13.92 1.38 -10.22
CA GLN A 19 -12.97 0.50 -9.56
C GLN A 19 -11.70 1.29 -9.22
N LEU A 20 -11.27 1.27 -7.96
CA LEU A 20 -9.99 1.83 -7.53
C LEU A 20 -8.98 0.71 -7.31
N ILE A 21 -7.89 0.76 -8.06
CA ILE A 21 -6.77 -0.18 -7.97
C ILE A 21 -5.57 0.51 -7.33
N ASP A 22 -5.08 -0.03 -6.23
CA ASP A 22 -3.85 0.40 -5.59
C ASP A 22 -2.70 -0.54 -6.02
N VAL A 23 -1.73 0.01 -6.75
CA VAL A 23 -0.60 -0.76 -7.31
C VAL A 23 0.64 -0.75 -6.42
N ARG A 24 0.49 -0.36 -5.16
CA ARG A 24 1.54 -0.45 -4.14
C ARG A 24 1.74 -1.89 -3.68
N GLU A 25 2.86 -2.13 -3.03
CA GLU A 25 3.11 -3.42 -2.37
C GLU A 25 2.11 -3.66 -1.23
N TYR A 26 1.83 -4.94 -0.94
CA TYR A 26 0.84 -5.33 0.06
C TYR A 26 1.07 -4.69 1.43
N ALA A 27 2.30 -4.63 1.90
CA ALA A 27 2.63 -4.01 3.20
C ALA A 27 2.31 -2.51 3.24
N GLU A 28 2.48 -1.79 2.10
CA GLU A 28 2.10 -0.37 1.98
C GLU A 28 0.57 -0.23 2.01
N PHE A 29 -0.14 -1.10 1.29
CA PHE A 29 -1.60 -1.11 1.21
C PHE A 29 -2.26 -1.46 2.56
N ALA A 30 -1.80 -2.51 3.22
CA ALA A 30 -2.28 -2.93 4.53
C ALA A 30 -2.02 -1.87 5.62
N GLY A 31 -0.89 -1.15 5.51
CA GLY A 31 -0.52 -0.06 6.40
C GLY A 31 -1.39 1.20 6.28
N GLY A 32 -2.17 1.31 5.19
CA GLY A 32 -3.13 2.39 4.95
C GLY A 32 -3.56 2.45 3.50
N ARG A 33 -4.87 2.52 3.26
CA ARG A 33 -5.49 2.53 1.93
C ARG A 33 -6.68 3.47 1.85
N VAL A 34 -7.08 3.77 0.63
CA VAL A 34 -8.36 4.42 0.36
C VAL A 34 -9.48 3.40 0.56
N PRO A 35 -10.59 3.77 1.23
CA PRO A 35 -11.75 2.88 1.38
C PRO A 35 -12.24 2.34 0.03
N GLY A 36 -12.50 1.04 -0.03
CA GLY A 36 -12.96 0.38 -1.27
C GLY A 36 -11.87 0.12 -2.32
N ALA A 37 -10.64 0.55 -2.11
CA ALA A 37 -9.53 0.23 -3.00
C ALA A 37 -9.18 -1.26 -2.96
N LYS A 38 -8.87 -1.83 -4.14
CA LYS A 38 -8.40 -3.20 -4.28
C LYS A 38 -6.88 -3.19 -4.50
N SER A 39 -6.18 -4.08 -3.81
CA SER A 39 -4.73 -4.22 -3.95
C SER A 39 -4.37 -5.07 -5.17
N LEU A 40 -3.56 -4.49 -6.05
CA LEU A 40 -2.99 -5.16 -7.21
C LEU A 40 -1.57 -4.64 -7.45
N PRO A 41 -0.55 -5.19 -6.77
CA PRO A 41 0.83 -4.77 -6.94
C PRO A 41 1.25 -4.71 -8.41
N LEU A 42 2.06 -3.70 -8.77
CA LEU A 42 2.48 -3.47 -10.15
C LEU A 42 3.12 -4.71 -10.80
N GLY A 43 3.85 -5.51 -10.02
CA GLY A 43 4.48 -6.77 -10.48
C GLY A 43 3.50 -7.92 -10.74
N GLU A 44 2.28 -7.85 -10.22
CA GLU A 44 1.23 -8.88 -10.38
C GLU A 44 0.14 -8.45 -11.37
N LEU A 45 0.23 -7.24 -11.91
CA LEU A 45 -0.82 -6.60 -12.70
C LEU A 45 -1.24 -7.44 -13.91
N GLU A 46 -0.29 -8.00 -14.66
CA GLU A 46 -0.59 -8.82 -15.84
C GLU A 46 -1.28 -10.13 -15.48
N LYS A 47 -0.89 -10.74 -14.37
CA LYS A 47 -1.43 -12.05 -13.92
C LYS A 47 -2.84 -11.92 -13.33
N ARG A 48 -3.12 -10.80 -12.67
CA ARG A 48 -4.34 -10.62 -11.87
C ARG A 48 -5.30 -9.58 -12.43
N SER A 49 -4.98 -8.96 -13.57
CA SER A 49 -5.85 -7.97 -14.22
C SER A 49 -7.24 -8.52 -14.57
N ALA A 50 -7.37 -9.84 -14.78
CA ALA A 50 -8.65 -10.50 -15.05
C ALA A 50 -9.65 -10.45 -13.87
N GLU A 51 -9.19 -10.12 -12.64
CA GLU A 51 -10.05 -9.94 -11.47
C GLU A 51 -10.91 -8.66 -11.56
N PHE A 52 -10.61 -7.78 -12.50
CA PHE A 52 -11.25 -6.48 -12.66
C PHE A 52 -12.09 -6.41 -13.93
N ASP A 53 -13.19 -5.70 -13.84
CA ASP A 53 -14.12 -5.50 -14.96
C ASP A 53 -13.56 -4.46 -15.94
N ARG A 54 -13.31 -4.88 -17.19
CA ARG A 54 -12.75 -4.02 -18.22
C ARG A 54 -13.72 -2.97 -18.76
N ALA A 55 -15.03 -3.18 -18.54
CA ALA A 55 -16.06 -2.25 -18.99
C ALA A 55 -16.25 -1.07 -18.04
N LYS A 56 -15.80 -1.20 -16.79
CA LYS A 56 -15.95 -0.16 -15.76
C LYS A 56 -14.78 0.81 -15.78
N PRO A 57 -15.01 2.09 -15.41
CA PRO A 57 -13.92 3.03 -15.18
C PRO A 57 -12.97 2.54 -14.10
N VAL A 58 -11.67 2.55 -14.38
CA VAL A 58 -10.61 2.13 -13.48
C VAL A 58 -9.75 3.33 -13.10
N TYR A 59 -9.63 3.58 -11.81
CA TYR A 59 -8.72 4.55 -11.24
C TYR A 59 -7.53 3.81 -10.65
N VAL A 60 -6.31 4.25 -10.99
CA VAL A 60 -5.08 3.61 -10.53
C VAL A 60 -4.32 4.54 -9.62
N MET A 61 -3.99 4.08 -8.44
CA MET A 61 -3.26 4.84 -7.43
C MET A 61 -1.99 4.11 -7.01
N CYS A 62 -0.95 4.87 -6.71
CA CYS A 62 0.22 4.38 -5.98
C CYS A 62 0.60 5.38 -4.87
N ARG A 63 1.83 5.36 -4.39
CA ARG A 63 2.28 6.28 -3.33
C ARG A 63 2.25 7.74 -3.80
N THR A 64 2.85 8.05 -4.96
CA THR A 64 3.07 9.42 -5.47
C THR A 64 2.57 9.67 -6.89
N GLY A 65 2.05 8.67 -7.61
CA GLY A 65 1.56 8.77 -8.99
C GLY A 65 2.48 8.14 -10.05
N ARG A 66 3.77 7.85 -9.76
CA ARG A 66 4.73 7.33 -10.76
C ARG A 66 4.44 5.87 -11.16
N ARG A 67 4.31 4.95 -10.19
CA ARG A 67 3.97 3.54 -10.44
C ARG A 67 2.59 3.38 -11.06
N SER A 68 1.62 4.22 -10.70
CA SER A 68 0.27 4.18 -11.25
C SER A 68 0.22 4.68 -12.70
N ALA A 69 1.08 5.61 -13.11
CA ALA A 69 1.21 5.99 -14.50
C ALA A 69 1.77 4.83 -15.37
N GLU A 70 2.70 4.03 -14.86
CA GLU A 70 3.17 2.82 -15.53
C GLU A 70 2.06 1.75 -15.60
N ALA A 71 1.35 1.54 -14.50
CA ALA A 71 0.22 0.63 -14.44
C ALA A 71 -0.91 1.02 -15.39
N GLN A 72 -1.19 2.32 -15.56
CA GLN A 72 -2.15 2.83 -16.52
C GLN A 72 -1.80 2.38 -17.95
N LYS A 73 -0.54 2.54 -18.35
CA LYS A 73 -0.08 2.08 -19.68
C LYS A 73 -0.31 0.58 -19.87
N LYS A 74 0.09 -0.22 -18.89
CA LYS A 74 -0.06 -1.69 -18.93
C LYS A 74 -1.54 -2.11 -19.00
N LEU A 75 -2.41 -1.52 -18.17
CA LEU A 75 -3.85 -1.82 -18.19
C LEU A 75 -4.52 -1.42 -19.52
N THR A 76 -4.13 -0.30 -20.11
CA THR A 76 -4.63 0.12 -21.44
C THR A 76 -4.23 -0.91 -22.51
N LEU A 77 -2.98 -1.42 -22.48
CA LEU A 77 -2.54 -2.48 -23.38
C LEU A 77 -3.27 -3.82 -23.16
N LEU A 78 -3.72 -4.09 -21.93
CA LEU A 78 -4.53 -5.26 -21.57
C LEU A 78 -6.02 -5.10 -21.92
N GLY A 79 -6.41 -4.00 -22.59
CA GLY A 79 -7.76 -3.79 -23.12
C GLY A 79 -8.75 -3.15 -22.16
N PHE A 80 -8.28 -2.47 -21.11
CA PHE A 80 -9.16 -1.64 -20.26
C PHE A 80 -9.51 -0.34 -20.99
N GLY A 81 -10.81 -0.08 -21.19
CA GLY A 81 -11.29 1.05 -22.00
C GLY A 81 -11.08 2.42 -21.34
N SER A 82 -11.20 2.51 -20.02
CA SER A 82 -11.07 3.76 -19.27
C SER A 82 -10.19 3.58 -18.05
N VAL A 83 -8.91 4.00 -18.16
CA VAL A 83 -7.95 3.95 -17.06
C VAL A 83 -7.46 5.37 -16.76
N THR A 84 -7.59 5.80 -15.52
CA THR A 84 -7.22 7.13 -15.05
C THR A 84 -6.17 7.03 -13.94
N ASN A 85 -5.06 7.74 -14.10
CA ASN A 85 -4.02 7.87 -13.08
C ASN A 85 -4.41 8.90 -12.03
N VAL A 86 -4.25 8.56 -10.74
CA VAL A 86 -4.49 9.49 -9.63
C VAL A 86 -3.21 10.25 -9.29
N THR A 87 -3.20 11.53 -9.64
CA THR A 87 -2.04 12.41 -9.43
C THR A 87 -1.76 12.61 -7.94
N GLY A 88 -0.49 12.53 -7.55
CA GLY A 88 -0.06 12.67 -6.16
C GLY A 88 -0.32 11.42 -5.29
N GLY A 89 -1.12 10.46 -5.80
CA GLY A 89 -1.33 9.16 -5.18
C GLY A 89 -1.84 9.20 -3.75
N PHE A 90 -1.51 8.18 -2.97
CA PHE A 90 -1.96 8.02 -1.59
C PHE A 90 -1.39 9.09 -0.63
N GLU A 91 -0.23 9.66 -0.93
CA GLU A 91 0.31 10.76 -0.13
C GLU A 91 -0.55 12.01 -0.25
N ALA A 92 -0.96 12.38 -1.47
CA ALA A 92 -1.89 13.49 -1.68
C ALA A 92 -3.26 13.23 -1.04
N TRP A 93 -3.76 11.98 -1.07
CA TRP A 93 -4.98 11.57 -0.39
C TRP A 93 -4.93 11.82 1.12
N LYS A 94 -3.83 11.42 1.76
CA LYS A 94 -3.62 11.67 3.20
C LYS A 94 -3.48 13.15 3.53
N ASN A 95 -2.72 13.89 2.70
CA ASN A 95 -2.51 15.33 2.90
C ASN A 95 -3.80 16.12 2.74
N ALA A 96 -4.74 15.65 1.92
CA ALA A 96 -6.09 16.20 1.80
C ALA A 96 -7.01 15.87 3.00
N GLY A 97 -6.53 15.12 3.99
CA GLY A 97 -7.30 14.73 5.18
C GLY A 97 -8.44 13.74 4.89
N LEU A 98 -8.43 13.07 3.73
CA LEU A 98 -9.49 12.15 3.35
C LEU A 98 -9.41 10.83 4.14
N ARG A 99 -10.56 10.17 4.31
CA ARG A 99 -10.67 8.95 5.09
C ARG A 99 -9.74 7.85 4.56
N THR A 100 -9.03 7.20 5.48
CA THR A 100 -8.17 6.05 5.19
C THR A 100 -8.55 4.86 6.06
N GLU A 101 -8.38 3.67 5.52
CA GLU A 101 -8.51 2.40 6.25
C GLU A 101 -7.14 1.78 6.46
N ARG A 102 -6.98 1.05 7.55
CA ARG A 102 -5.76 0.33 7.89
C ARG A 102 -6.11 -1.03 8.47
N ASP A 103 -5.38 -2.05 8.07
CA ASP A 103 -5.53 -3.36 8.67
C ASP A 103 -4.91 -3.36 10.07
N ARG A 104 -5.63 -3.92 11.05
CA ARG A 104 -5.14 -4.01 12.46
C ARG A 104 -3.85 -4.82 12.57
N ASN A 105 -3.70 -5.83 11.73
CA ASN A 105 -2.55 -6.73 11.68
C ASN A 105 -1.61 -6.42 10.49
N ALA A 106 -1.61 -5.15 10.01
CA ALA A 106 -0.72 -4.76 8.93
C ALA A 106 0.74 -5.04 9.31
N PRO A 107 1.52 -5.70 8.45
CA PRO A 107 2.95 -5.86 8.68
C PRO A 107 3.63 -4.50 8.74
N TRP A 108 4.76 -4.44 9.43
CA TRP A 108 5.54 -3.20 9.47
C TRP A 108 5.90 -2.77 8.05
N SER A 109 5.87 -1.46 7.79
CA SER A 109 6.31 -0.93 6.51
C SER A 109 7.73 -1.42 6.19
N PRO A 110 8.06 -1.70 4.92
CA PRO A 110 9.39 -2.16 4.53
C PRO A 110 10.51 -1.24 5.03
N GLU A 111 10.30 0.06 5.01
CA GLU A 111 11.26 1.05 5.55
C GLU A 111 11.53 0.84 7.05
N ARG A 112 10.49 0.56 7.84
CA ARG A 112 10.64 0.30 9.28
C ARG A 112 11.38 -1.00 9.53
N GLN A 113 11.10 -2.04 8.74
CA GLN A 113 11.78 -3.33 8.83
C GLN A 113 13.28 -3.17 8.51
N VAL A 114 13.62 -2.44 7.44
CA VAL A 114 15.02 -2.16 7.05
C VAL A 114 15.76 -1.40 8.14
N ARG A 115 15.17 -0.31 8.67
CA ARG A 115 15.79 0.49 9.73
C ARG A 115 16.02 -0.33 11.00
N PHE A 116 15.06 -1.16 11.38
CA PHE A 116 15.18 -2.04 12.54
C PHE A 116 16.28 -3.08 12.34
N THR A 117 16.29 -3.78 11.20
CA THR A 117 17.29 -4.81 10.89
C THR A 117 18.70 -4.23 10.82
N ALA A 118 18.87 -3.11 10.11
CA ALA A 118 20.17 -2.46 10.00
C ALA A 118 20.67 -1.94 11.35
N GLY A 119 19.80 -1.29 12.12
CA GLY A 119 20.15 -0.81 13.47
C GLY A 119 20.52 -1.95 14.42
N LEU A 120 19.78 -3.08 14.36
CA LEU A 120 20.09 -4.27 15.18
C LEU A 120 21.46 -4.88 14.82
N LEU A 121 21.78 -4.99 13.52
CA LEU A 121 23.06 -5.50 13.06
C LEU A 121 24.24 -4.62 13.50
N VAL A 122 24.08 -3.29 13.42
CA VAL A 122 25.08 -2.34 13.91
C VAL A 122 25.28 -2.50 15.42
N LEU A 123 24.17 -2.57 16.18
CA LEU A 123 24.23 -2.74 17.64
C LEU A 123 24.93 -4.04 18.03
N ILE A 124 24.60 -5.15 17.38
CA ILE A 124 25.24 -6.45 17.61
C ILE A 124 26.74 -6.36 17.28
N GLY A 125 27.13 -5.75 16.17
CA GLY A 125 28.53 -5.59 15.77
C GLY A 125 29.33 -4.79 16.78
N VAL A 126 28.77 -3.70 17.32
CA VAL A 126 29.41 -2.87 18.34
C VAL A 126 29.53 -3.61 19.68
N LEU A 127 28.45 -4.23 20.15
CA LEU A 127 28.47 -4.99 21.41
C LEU A 127 29.43 -6.17 21.35
N ALA A 128 29.45 -6.90 20.23
CA ALA A 128 30.37 -8.01 20.03
C ALA A 128 31.84 -7.53 19.99
N SER A 129 32.10 -6.32 19.45
CA SER A 129 33.43 -5.72 19.44
C SER A 129 33.95 -5.44 20.87
N VAL A 130 33.08 -5.02 21.78
CA VAL A 130 33.43 -4.70 23.17
C VAL A 130 33.55 -5.95 24.03
N LEU A 131 32.63 -6.93 23.84
CA LEU A 131 32.49 -8.07 24.74
C LEU A 131 33.27 -9.32 24.31
N ILE A 132 33.49 -9.53 23.01
CA ILE A 132 34.04 -10.78 22.46
C ILE A 132 35.39 -10.53 21.78
N HIS A 133 35.41 -9.73 20.70
CA HIS A 133 36.59 -9.51 19.92
C HIS A 133 36.55 -8.18 19.16
N PRO A 134 37.64 -7.35 19.19
CA PRO A 134 37.65 -6.02 18.59
C PRO A 134 37.43 -6.02 17.08
N TYR A 135 37.73 -7.11 16.35
CA TYR A 135 37.43 -7.20 14.90
C TYR A 135 35.97 -7.24 14.54
N SER A 136 35.02 -7.49 15.49
CA SER A 136 33.59 -7.49 15.23
C SER A 136 33.06 -6.10 14.83
N VAL A 137 33.81 -5.02 15.07
CA VAL A 137 33.47 -3.67 14.62
C VAL A 137 33.38 -3.56 13.09
N TRP A 138 34.10 -4.40 12.36
CA TRP A 138 34.04 -4.42 10.88
C TRP A 138 32.62 -4.79 10.36
N LEU A 139 31.86 -5.60 11.12
CA LEU A 139 30.47 -5.88 10.78
C LEU A 139 29.63 -4.60 10.80
N ALA A 140 29.77 -3.79 11.84
CA ALA A 140 29.04 -2.51 11.94
C ALA A 140 29.47 -1.55 10.83
N GLY A 141 30.77 -1.48 10.51
CA GLY A 141 31.32 -0.69 9.42
C GLY A 141 30.76 -1.12 8.05
N PHE A 142 30.71 -2.42 7.79
CA PHE A 142 30.15 -2.97 6.55
C PHE A 142 28.68 -2.62 6.36
N VAL A 143 27.87 -2.78 7.42
CA VAL A 143 26.44 -2.42 7.39
C VAL A 143 26.29 -0.91 7.18
N GLY A 144 27.08 -0.09 7.86
CA GLY A 144 27.07 1.37 7.70
C GLY A 144 27.42 1.80 6.26
N ALA A 145 28.47 1.23 5.68
CA ALA A 145 28.86 1.48 4.29
C ALA A 145 27.76 1.05 3.30
N GLY A 146 27.12 -0.08 3.54
CA GLY A 146 25.98 -0.56 2.75
C GLY A 146 24.77 0.38 2.80
N LEU A 147 24.49 0.99 3.96
CA LEU A 147 23.41 1.98 4.09
C LEU A 147 23.74 3.27 3.32
N VAL A 148 24.97 3.75 3.37
CA VAL A 148 25.40 4.92 2.58
C VAL A 148 25.27 4.62 1.09
N PHE A 149 25.76 3.46 0.64
CA PHE A 149 25.64 3.03 -0.76
C PHE A 149 24.17 2.95 -1.19
N ALA A 150 23.29 2.37 -0.36
CA ALA A 150 21.86 2.28 -0.63
C ALA A 150 21.18 3.66 -0.75
N ALA A 151 21.64 4.64 0.05
CA ALA A 151 21.11 6.01 -0.01
C ALA A 151 21.52 6.74 -1.30
N VAL A 152 22.72 6.47 -1.82
CA VAL A 152 23.22 7.11 -3.06
C VAL A 152 22.63 6.48 -4.31
N THR A 153 22.40 5.15 -4.30
CA THR A 153 21.96 4.39 -5.48
C THR A 153 20.47 4.12 -5.54
N ASP A 154 19.70 4.54 -4.52
CA ASP A 154 18.28 4.17 -4.33
C ASP A 154 18.03 2.65 -4.35
N THR A 155 19.10 1.84 -4.13
CA THR A 155 19.04 0.38 -4.19
C THR A 155 19.41 -0.22 -2.84
N CYS A 156 18.45 -0.78 -2.13
CA CYS A 156 18.68 -1.42 -0.85
C CYS A 156 18.53 -2.95 -0.96
N ALA A 157 19.65 -3.69 -0.86
CA ALA A 157 19.65 -5.16 -0.90
C ALA A 157 18.81 -5.77 0.23
N ILE A 158 18.83 -5.16 1.43
CA ILE A 158 18.02 -5.60 2.58
C ILE A 158 16.52 -5.40 2.28
N ALA A 159 16.12 -4.29 1.65
CA ALA A 159 14.73 -4.06 1.26
C ALA A 159 14.25 -5.09 0.24
N MET A 160 15.07 -5.44 -0.75
CA MET A 160 14.75 -6.47 -1.75
C MET A 160 14.61 -7.86 -1.11
N LEU A 161 15.47 -8.20 -0.15
CA LEU A 161 15.40 -9.46 0.58
C LEU A 161 14.13 -9.52 1.44
N LEU A 162 13.85 -8.47 2.20
CA LEU A 162 12.67 -8.39 3.06
C LEU A 162 11.35 -8.39 2.26
N ALA A 163 11.32 -7.78 1.07
CA ALA A 163 10.16 -7.81 0.19
C ALA A 163 9.79 -9.24 -0.28
N LYS A 164 10.77 -10.14 -0.37
CA LYS A 164 10.55 -11.55 -0.75
C LYS A 164 10.05 -12.43 0.41
N MET A 165 10.07 -11.94 1.64
CA MET A 165 9.67 -12.71 2.82
C MET A 165 8.17 -12.99 2.84
N PRO A 166 7.73 -14.17 3.35
CA PRO A 166 6.34 -14.60 3.27
C PRO A 166 5.34 -13.67 3.97
N TRP A 167 5.74 -12.98 5.03
CA TRP A 167 4.88 -12.02 5.75
C TRP A 167 4.62 -10.71 5.00
N ASN A 168 5.41 -10.40 3.98
CA ASN A 168 5.22 -9.23 3.12
C ASN A 168 4.41 -9.55 1.83
N LYS A 169 4.05 -10.84 1.61
CA LYS A 169 3.20 -11.26 0.49
C LYS A 169 1.72 -11.15 0.88
N GLN A 170 0.86 -10.93 -0.10
CA GLN A 170 -0.59 -11.04 0.12
C GLN A 170 -0.93 -12.46 0.60
N PRO A 171 -1.78 -12.61 1.62
CA PRO A 171 -2.41 -13.90 1.88
C PRO A 171 -3.18 -14.29 0.60
N THR A 172 -2.87 -15.47 0.06
CA THR A 172 -3.60 -16.02 -1.09
C THR A 172 -5.09 -15.99 -0.77
N SER A 173 -5.91 -15.58 -1.71
CA SER A 173 -7.34 -15.28 -1.60
C SER A 173 -8.24 -16.44 -1.09
N ALA A 174 -7.68 -17.59 -0.79
CA ALA A 174 -8.39 -18.70 -0.15
C ALA A 174 -8.85 -18.44 1.30
N ALA A 175 -8.41 -17.35 1.93
CA ALA A 175 -8.74 -17.02 3.33
C ALA A 175 -9.60 -15.76 3.50
N CYS A 176 -10.02 -15.09 2.45
CA CYS A 176 -11.07 -14.07 2.51
C CYS A 176 -12.45 -14.75 2.44
N GLY A 177 -12.75 -15.56 3.45
CA GLY A 177 -14.12 -15.86 3.83
C GLY A 177 -14.80 -14.54 4.16
N CYS A 178 -15.59 -14.06 3.21
CA CYS A 178 -16.42 -12.88 3.33
C CYS A 178 -17.42 -13.10 4.46
N GLY A 179 -17.02 -12.75 5.67
CA GLY A 179 -17.93 -12.58 6.80
C GLY A 179 -18.72 -11.30 6.63
N CYS A 180 -19.44 -11.19 5.53
CA CYS A 180 -20.53 -10.23 5.39
C CYS A 180 -21.66 -10.73 6.29
N LYS A 181 -21.57 -10.43 7.60
CA LYS A 181 -22.75 -10.47 8.46
C LYS A 181 -23.65 -9.34 7.99
N THR A 182 -24.60 -9.70 7.14
CA THR A 182 -25.83 -8.94 6.94
C THR A 182 -26.50 -8.83 8.30
N ALA A 183 -26.26 -7.74 9.01
CA ALA A 183 -27.11 -7.32 10.10
C ALA A 183 -28.44 -6.83 9.47
N GLY A 184 -29.30 -7.77 9.12
CA GLY A 184 -30.72 -7.53 9.00
C GLY A 184 -31.27 -7.31 10.40
N GLY A 185 -31.62 -6.09 10.70
CA GLY A 185 -32.22 -5.67 11.96
C GLY A 185 -33.02 -4.40 11.71
N SER A 186 -34.29 -4.60 11.29
CA SER A 186 -35.40 -3.67 11.37
C SER A 186 -35.32 -2.83 12.64
N ALA A 187 -35.26 -1.51 12.50
CA ALA A 187 -35.80 -0.54 13.47
C ALA A 187 -36.16 0.71 12.67
N ALA A 188 -37.33 0.62 12.02
CA ALA A 188 -38.16 1.79 11.74
C ALA A 188 -38.84 2.18 13.06
N THR A 189 -39.18 3.46 13.15
CA THR A 189 -39.98 4.15 14.19
C THR A 189 -39.22 4.56 15.45
N ASP A 190 -38.84 5.81 15.55
CA ASP A 190 -39.47 6.87 16.33
C ASP A 190 -38.64 8.15 16.26
N PHE A 191 -38.90 8.97 15.24
CA PHE A 191 -38.56 10.40 15.29
C PHE A 191 -39.87 11.14 15.56
N GLN A 192 -40.29 11.22 16.82
CA GLN A 192 -41.33 12.12 17.24
C GLN A 192 -40.76 13.49 17.64
N ILE A 193 -41.20 14.44 16.86
CA ILE A 193 -41.15 15.89 17.07
C ILE A 193 -41.56 16.20 18.51
N ARG A 194 -40.70 16.94 19.20
CA ARG A 194 -41.10 17.71 20.40
C ARG A 194 -40.91 19.19 20.14
N GLU A 195 -41.91 19.79 19.51
CA GLU A 195 -42.13 21.22 19.60
C GLU A 195 -42.80 21.54 20.94
N SER A 196 -42.53 22.78 21.40
CA SER A 196 -43.25 23.60 22.38
C SER A 196 -43.02 23.28 23.87
N ARG A 197 -42.20 24.07 24.55
CA ARG A 197 -42.60 25.18 25.43
C ARG A 197 -41.37 25.90 25.97
#